data_b39ef2db61b425f602415f6e90aa428e
#
_entry.id   b39ef2db61b425f602415f6e90aa428e
#
_cell.length_a   1.000
_cell.length_b   1.000
_cell.length_c   1.000
_cell.angle_alpha   90.00
_cell.angle_beta   90.00
_cell.angle_gamma   90.00
#
_symmetry.space_group_name_H-M   'P 1'
#
loop_
_entity.id
_entity.type
_entity.pdbx_description
1 polymer ?
#
loop_
_entity_poly.entity_id
_entity_poly.type
_entity_poly.pdbx_seq_one_letter_code
_entity_poly.pdbx_strand_id
1 'polypeptide(L)'
;MVPPPTEEVLPRIPASASALIWDRRGRLLILNPTYKGGWALPGGVIEADGETPWEACRRETREECDLDVQRGRLVCVDFLRPRPNRPGGMRFLFDCGPFDGDALSRIVLQEEEISQFRLVGVEKALHKLSGPIRRRVAAAVQHPRGLTYLEDGQPVRGPMDDRS
;
A
#
# COMPACT_ATOMS: atom_id res chain seq x y z
N MET A 1 -4.07 -48.33 12.83
CA MET A 1 -4.50 -46.98 13.23
C MET A 1 -3.54 -45.99 12.55
N VAL A 2 -4.05 -45.25 11.56
CA VAL A 2 -3.26 -44.19 10.93
C VAL A 2 -3.18 -43.02 11.94
N PRO A 3 -1.98 -42.51 12.31
CA PRO A 3 -1.92 -41.36 13.19
C PRO A 3 -2.64 -40.19 12.54
N PRO A 4 -3.32 -39.32 13.33
CA PRO A 4 -3.95 -38.13 12.78
C PRO A 4 -2.88 -37.30 12.04
N PRO A 5 -3.25 -36.61 10.95
CA PRO A 5 -2.32 -35.75 10.24
C PRO A 5 -1.74 -34.75 11.26
N THR A 6 -0.44 -34.67 11.33
CA THR A 6 0.26 -33.64 12.10
C THR A 6 -0.31 -32.30 11.63
N GLU A 7 -0.87 -31.49 12.54
CA GLU A 7 -1.30 -30.14 12.19
C GLU A 7 -0.10 -29.41 11.59
N GLU A 8 -0.14 -29.23 10.29
CA GLU A 8 0.90 -28.53 9.56
C GLU A 8 0.86 -27.07 10.00
N VAL A 9 1.87 -26.61 10.72
CA VAL A 9 1.97 -25.25 11.18
C VAL A 9 2.22 -24.35 9.97
N LEU A 10 1.15 -23.78 9.43
CA LEU A 10 1.24 -22.84 8.31
C LEU A 10 1.93 -21.55 8.76
N PRO A 11 2.80 -20.98 7.92
CA PRO A 11 3.45 -19.72 8.22
C PRO A 11 2.41 -18.58 8.30
N ARG A 12 2.51 -17.76 9.35
CA ARG A 12 1.71 -16.54 9.48
C ARG A 12 2.52 -15.37 8.97
N ILE A 13 2.11 -14.83 7.83
CA ILE A 13 2.80 -13.71 7.16
C ILE A 13 1.98 -12.45 7.38
N PRO A 14 2.51 -11.43 8.08
CA PRO A 14 1.83 -10.15 8.20
C PRO A 14 1.56 -9.52 6.84
N ALA A 15 0.42 -8.89 6.69
CA ALA A 15 0.06 -8.23 5.44
C ALA A 15 -0.53 -6.84 5.68
N SER A 16 -0.34 -5.94 4.73
CA SER A 16 -0.96 -4.62 4.73
C SER A 16 -1.37 -4.21 3.32
N ALA A 17 -2.32 -3.29 3.24
CA ALA A 17 -2.80 -2.74 1.98
C ALA A 17 -2.83 -1.22 2.02
N SER A 18 -2.51 -0.58 0.91
CA SER A 18 -2.47 0.87 0.77
C SER A 18 -3.11 1.32 -0.54
N ALA A 19 -3.57 2.57 -0.56
CA ALA A 19 -4.23 3.18 -1.69
C ALA A 19 -3.38 4.26 -2.35
N LEU A 20 -3.33 4.25 -3.69
CA LEU A 20 -2.96 5.42 -4.48
C LEU A 20 -4.24 6.22 -4.76
N ILE A 21 -4.35 7.38 -4.15
CA ILE A 21 -5.45 8.32 -4.32
C ILE A 21 -4.93 9.52 -5.10
N TRP A 22 -5.51 9.77 -6.26
CA TRP A 22 -5.12 10.86 -7.15
C TRP A 22 -6.18 11.94 -7.19
N ASP A 23 -5.78 13.16 -7.40
CA ASP A 23 -6.72 14.18 -7.89
C ASP A 23 -6.78 14.17 -9.44
N ARG A 24 -7.70 14.95 -10.01
CA ARG A 24 -7.85 15.05 -11.47
C ARG A 24 -6.66 15.70 -12.19
N ARG A 25 -5.73 16.32 -11.44
CA ARG A 25 -4.48 16.89 -11.95
C ARG A 25 -3.32 15.93 -11.86
N GLY A 26 -3.55 14.68 -11.43
CA GLY A 26 -2.51 13.67 -11.25
C GLY A 26 -1.62 13.89 -10.03
N ARG A 27 -2.09 14.64 -9.03
CA ARG A 27 -1.38 14.77 -7.75
C ARG A 27 -1.77 13.63 -6.81
N LEU A 28 -0.80 13.08 -6.11
CA LEU A 28 -0.96 11.97 -5.18
C LEU A 28 -1.24 12.48 -3.77
N LEU A 29 -2.22 11.87 -3.10
CA LEU A 29 -2.48 12.05 -1.69
C LEU A 29 -1.42 11.34 -0.87
N ILE A 30 -0.73 12.09 0.00
CA ILE A 30 0.20 11.57 0.98
C ILE A 30 -0.17 12.04 2.38
N LEU A 31 0.05 11.19 3.37
CA LEU A 31 -0.28 11.39 4.77
C LEU A 31 0.99 11.49 5.61
N ASN A 32 0.94 12.29 6.66
CA ASN A 32 2.02 12.36 7.65
C ASN A 32 1.58 11.69 8.95
N PRO A 33 2.00 10.44 9.21
CA PRO A 33 1.65 9.71 10.43
C PRO A 33 2.22 10.37 11.68
N THR A 34 1.50 10.27 12.80
CA THR A 34 1.93 10.81 14.11
C THR A 34 2.96 9.92 14.79
N TYR A 35 2.94 8.61 14.52
CA TYR A 35 3.69 7.57 15.25
C TYR A 35 5.01 7.16 14.59
N LYS A 36 5.32 7.68 13.39
CA LYS A 36 6.58 7.41 12.66
C LYS A 36 6.99 8.61 11.83
N GLY A 37 8.28 8.73 11.55
CA GLY A 37 8.79 9.74 10.63
C GLY A 37 8.51 9.42 9.16
N GLY A 38 8.43 10.47 8.35
CA GLY A 38 8.23 10.38 6.90
C GLY A 38 6.77 10.33 6.49
N TRP A 39 6.55 10.52 5.19
CA TRP A 39 5.22 10.50 4.59
C TRP A 39 4.83 9.09 4.15
N ALA A 40 3.55 8.79 4.18
CA ALA A 40 2.96 7.51 3.84
C ALA A 40 1.78 7.67 2.86
N LEU A 41 1.24 6.55 2.41
CA LEU A 41 -0.03 6.47 1.71
C LEU A 41 -1.14 6.10 2.71
N PRO A 42 -2.41 6.40 2.41
CA PRO A 42 -3.52 5.80 3.14
C PRO A 42 -3.42 4.28 3.12
N GLY A 43 -3.58 3.64 4.27
CA GLY A 43 -3.52 2.19 4.38
C GLY A 43 -2.93 1.69 5.69
N GLY A 44 -3.10 0.40 5.93
CA GLY A 44 -2.65 -0.25 7.16
C GLY A 44 -2.67 -1.76 7.10
N VAL A 45 -2.62 -2.37 8.27
CA VAL A 45 -2.53 -3.81 8.45
C VAL A 45 -3.86 -4.48 8.12
N ILE A 46 -3.80 -5.64 7.46
CA ILE A 46 -4.97 -6.50 7.21
C ILE A 46 -5.33 -7.21 8.52
N GLU A 47 -6.59 -7.16 8.92
CA GLU A 47 -7.07 -7.78 10.13
C GLU A 47 -7.20 -9.31 9.99
N ALA A 48 -7.04 -10.02 11.09
CA ALA A 48 -6.95 -11.49 11.09
C ALA A 48 -8.30 -12.22 11.02
N ASP A 49 -9.39 -11.50 10.89
CA ASP A 49 -10.77 -12.01 10.87
C ASP A 49 -11.26 -12.48 9.49
N GLY A 50 -10.34 -12.60 8.52
CA GLY A 50 -10.66 -12.95 7.14
C GLY A 50 -10.78 -11.74 6.21
N GLU A 51 -10.40 -10.56 6.67
CA GLU A 51 -10.36 -9.35 5.86
C GLU A 51 -9.44 -9.54 4.64
N THR A 52 -9.94 -9.19 3.46
CA THR A 52 -9.13 -9.21 2.24
C THR A 52 -8.24 -7.97 2.13
N PRO A 53 -7.14 -8.01 1.33
CA PRO A 53 -6.32 -6.83 1.07
C PRO A 53 -7.11 -5.63 0.53
N TRP A 54 -8.14 -5.88 -0.27
CA TRP A 54 -8.99 -4.83 -0.82
C TRP A 54 -9.90 -4.21 0.25
N GLU A 55 -10.49 -5.02 1.11
CA GLU A 55 -11.30 -4.54 2.24
C GLU A 55 -10.46 -3.70 3.20
N ALA A 56 -9.25 -4.15 3.55
CA ALA A 56 -8.32 -3.39 4.37
C ALA A 56 -7.95 -2.04 3.75
N CYS A 57 -7.65 -2.01 2.45
CA CYS A 57 -7.37 -0.78 1.72
C CYS A 57 -8.52 0.24 1.85
N ARG A 58 -9.75 -0.21 1.70
CA ARG A 58 -10.95 0.63 1.82
C ARG A 58 -11.18 1.11 3.24
N ARG A 59 -11.12 0.19 4.21
CA ARG A 59 -11.34 0.48 5.64
C ARG A 59 -10.33 1.52 6.14
N GLU A 60 -9.05 1.27 5.93
CA GLU A 60 -7.98 2.16 6.37
C GLU A 60 -8.08 3.56 5.71
N THR A 61 -8.37 3.62 4.41
CA THR A 61 -8.54 4.90 3.72
C THR A 61 -9.73 5.68 4.28
N ARG A 62 -10.80 4.98 4.65
CA ARG A 62 -11.96 5.61 5.29
C ARG A 62 -11.65 6.08 6.70
N GLU A 63 -10.97 5.25 7.50
CA GLU A 63 -10.59 5.59 8.87
C GLU A 63 -9.63 6.78 8.92
N GLU A 64 -8.58 6.77 8.10
CA GLU A 64 -7.55 7.80 8.11
C GLU A 64 -7.97 9.13 7.44
N CYS A 65 -8.84 9.09 6.43
CA CYS A 65 -9.14 10.24 5.56
C CYS A 65 -10.63 10.54 5.36
N ASP A 66 -11.54 9.70 5.87
CA ASP A 66 -12.98 9.74 5.57
C ASP A 66 -13.30 9.70 4.05
N LEU A 67 -12.46 9.03 3.29
CA LEU A 67 -12.66 8.81 1.85
C LEU A 67 -13.27 7.43 1.60
N ASP A 68 -14.38 7.39 0.85
CA ASP A 68 -15.02 6.17 0.42
C ASP A 68 -14.46 5.70 -0.94
N VAL A 69 -13.63 4.68 -0.90
CA VAL A 69 -13.00 4.09 -2.09
C VAL A 69 -13.93 3.03 -2.69
N GLN A 70 -14.45 3.30 -3.87
CA GLN A 70 -15.42 2.43 -4.55
C GLN A 70 -14.79 1.45 -5.55
N ARG A 71 -13.61 1.77 -6.05
CA ARG A 71 -12.90 0.98 -7.06
C ARG A 71 -11.40 1.05 -6.85
N GLY A 72 -10.72 -0.02 -7.21
CA GLY A 72 -9.26 -0.07 -7.18
C GLY A 72 -8.74 -1.21 -8.04
N ARG A 73 -7.56 -1.03 -8.55
CA ARG A 73 -6.83 -2.04 -9.30
C ARG A 73 -5.52 -2.33 -8.57
N LEU A 74 -5.25 -3.60 -8.30
CA LEU A 74 -3.96 -4.00 -7.72
C LEU A 74 -2.83 -3.66 -8.70
N VAL A 75 -1.86 -2.88 -8.26
CA VAL A 75 -0.75 -2.40 -9.10
C VAL A 75 0.61 -2.84 -8.61
N CYS A 76 0.74 -3.21 -7.33
CA CYS A 76 2.00 -3.71 -6.80
C CYS A 76 1.74 -4.68 -5.64
N VAL A 77 2.54 -5.74 -5.60
CA VAL A 77 2.70 -6.63 -4.45
C VAL A 77 4.18 -6.68 -4.12
N ASP A 78 4.54 -6.36 -2.88
CA ASP A 78 5.92 -6.35 -2.41
C ASP A 78 6.06 -7.30 -1.22
N PHE A 79 6.91 -8.31 -1.33
CA PHE A 79 7.24 -9.21 -0.24
C PHE A 79 8.46 -8.66 0.51
N LEU A 80 8.27 -8.26 1.76
CA LEU A 80 9.35 -7.83 2.63
C LEU A 80 9.85 -9.01 3.46
N ARG A 81 11.12 -9.35 3.34
CA ARG A 81 11.73 -10.38 4.18
C ARG A 81 11.78 -9.94 5.64
N PRO A 82 11.50 -10.85 6.59
CA PRO A 82 11.70 -10.55 8.01
C PRO A 82 13.16 -10.14 8.29
N ARG A 83 13.33 -9.19 9.21
CA ARG A 83 14.64 -8.76 9.73
C ARG A 83 14.56 -8.64 11.25
N PRO A 84 15.66 -8.60 12.01
CA PRO A 84 15.63 -8.58 13.47
C PRO A 84 14.72 -7.49 14.08
N ASN A 85 14.60 -6.35 13.42
CA ASN A 85 13.79 -5.20 13.87
C ASN A 85 12.51 -4.98 13.05
N ARG A 86 12.16 -5.94 12.15
CA ARG A 86 11.00 -5.81 11.26
C ARG A 86 10.41 -7.16 10.92
N PRO A 87 9.13 -7.41 11.18
CA PRO A 87 8.49 -8.72 10.94
C PRO A 87 8.38 -9.10 9.46
N GLY A 88 8.57 -8.14 8.53
CA GLY A 88 8.39 -8.41 7.11
C GLY A 88 6.92 -8.50 6.69
N GLY A 89 6.63 -9.27 5.64
CA GLY A 89 5.28 -9.59 5.19
C GLY A 89 4.91 -9.08 3.80
N MET A 90 3.65 -9.26 3.42
CA MET A 90 3.10 -8.84 2.12
C MET A 90 2.59 -7.41 2.17
N ARG A 91 2.85 -6.65 1.11
CA ARG A 91 2.36 -5.26 0.95
C ARG A 91 1.63 -5.13 -0.37
N PHE A 92 0.33 -4.86 -0.29
CA PHE A 92 -0.55 -4.69 -1.44
C PHE A 92 -0.75 -3.21 -1.72
N LEU A 93 -0.64 -2.79 -2.97
CA LEU A 93 -0.86 -1.41 -3.38
C LEU A 93 -1.94 -1.37 -4.47
N PHE A 94 -3.02 -0.66 -4.18
CA PHE A 94 -4.14 -0.47 -5.10
C PHE A 94 -4.15 0.94 -5.68
N ASP A 95 -4.30 1.04 -7.00
CA ASP A 95 -4.62 2.30 -7.66
C ASP A 95 -6.13 2.50 -7.63
N CYS A 96 -6.57 3.47 -6.84
CA CYS A 96 -7.98 3.76 -6.61
C CYS A 96 -8.53 4.86 -7.53
N GLY A 97 -7.70 5.30 -8.48
CA GLY A 97 -8.07 6.27 -9.50
C GLY A 97 -8.20 7.71 -8.97
N PRO A 98 -8.64 8.61 -9.85
CA PRO A 98 -8.82 10.00 -9.48
C PRO A 98 -10.11 10.22 -8.67
N PHE A 99 -9.99 11.07 -7.66
CA PHE A 99 -11.09 11.60 -6.88
C PHE A 99 -11.42 13.03 -7.30
N ASP A 100 -12.68 13.42 -7.14
CA ASP A 100 -13.10 14.80 -7.37
C ASP A 100 -12.52 15.73 -6.31
N GLY A 101 -12.27 16.97 -6.68
CA GLY A 101 -11.78 18.00 -5.77
C GLY A 101 -12.69 18.22 -4.56
N ASP A 102 -13.99 18.06 -4.75
CA ASP A 102 -14.97 18.16 -3.66
C ASP A 102 -14.82 17.03 -2.62
N ALA A 103 -14.55 15.81 -3.05
CA ALA A 103 -14.26 14.71 -2.14
C ALA A 103 -12.96 14.94 -1.36
N LEU A 104 -11.91 15.37 -2.06
CA LEU A 104 -10.60 15.62 -1.45
C LEU A 104 -10.60 16.86 -0.53
N SER A 105 -11.45 17.86 -0.80
CA SER A 105 -11.61 19.03 0.09
C SER A 105 -12.32 18.70 1.40
N ARG A 106 -13.01 17.56 1.46
CA ARG A 106 -13.76 17.08 2.63
C ARG A 106 -13.03 16.02 3.44
N ILE A 107 -11.75 15.81 3.17
CA ILE A 107 -10.92 14.88 3.96
C ILE A 107 -10.97 15.27 5.43
N VAL A 108 -11.36 14.33 6.27
CA VAL A 108 -11.30 14.43 7.73
C VAL A 108 -10.25 13.43 8.20
N LEU A 109 -9.20 13.94 8.84
CA LEU A 109 -8.11 13.11 9.33
C LEU A 109 -8.46 12.49 10.68
N GLN A 110 -8.03 11.24 10.87
CA GLN A 110 -7.95 10.61 12.19
C GLN A 110 -6.73 11.19 12.92
N GLU A 111 -6.94 12.24 13.70
CA GLU A 111 -5.88 13.08 14.28
C GLU A 111 -4.91 12.32 15.20
N GLU A 112 -5.36 11.22 15.82
CA GLU A 112 -4.51 10.35 16.63
C GLU A 112 -3.41 9.67 15.80
N GLU A 113 -3.69 9.37 14.53
CA GLU A 113 -2.78 8.64 13.66
C GLU A 113 -2.16 9.50 12.56
N ILE A 114 -2.89 10.51 12.06
CA ILE A 114 -2.48 11.33 10.93
C ILE A 114 -2.51 12.81 11.29
N SER A 115 -1.36 13.45 11.27
CA SER A 115 -1.22 14.87 11.62
C SER A 115 -1.58 15.82 10.49
N GLN A 116 -1.35 15.43 9.24
CA GLN A 116 -1.65 16.25 8.05
C GLN A 116 -1.66 15.42 6.77
N PHE A 117 -2.29 15.95 5.74
CA PHE A 117 -2.21 15.39 4.38
C PHE A 117 -1.73 16.43 3.37
N ARG A 118 -1.26 15.96 2.21
CA ARG A 118 -0.93 16.80 1.07
C ARG A 118 -1.28 16.12 -0.25
N LEU A 119 -1.64 16.93 -1.22
CA LEU A 119 -1.75 16.54 -2.63
C LEU A 119 -0.54 17.11 -3.37
N VAL A 120 0.33 16.24 -3.84
CA VAL A 120 1.59 16.64 -4.47
C VAL A 120 1.84 15.86 -5.77
N GLY A 121 2.55 16.47 -6.71
CA GLY A 121 2.99 15.77 -7.91
C GLY A 121 3.86 14.56 -7.57
N VAL A 122 3.87 13.56 -8.47
CA VAL A 122 4.53 12.26 -8.26
C VAL A 122 5.99 12.41 -7.82
N GLU A 123 6.75 13.26 -8.47
CA GLU A 123 8.17 13.49 -8.17
C GLU A 123 8.37 13.94 -6.72
N LYS A 124 7.56 14.91 -6.30
CA LYS A 124 7.59 15.42 -4.93
C LYS A 124 7.11 14.38 -3.91
N ALA A 125 6.12 13.57 -4.28
CA ALA A 125 5.66 12.45 -3.46
C ALA A 125 6.79 11.45 -3.24
N LEU A 126 7.49 11.03 -4.29
CA LEU A 126 8.61 10.09 -4.22
C LEU A 126 9.75 10.60 -3.33
N HIS A 127 10.00 11.91 -3.29
CA HIS A 127 10.99 12.49 -2.37
C HIS A 127 10.56 12.47 -0.89
N LYS A 128 9.26 12.57 -0.64
CA LYS A 128 8.71 12.64 0.73
C LYS A 128 8.40 11.27 1.34
N LEU A 129 8.00 10.31 0.52
CA LEU A 129 7.63 8.97 0.96
C LEU A 129 8.83 8.22 1.56
N SER A 130 8.58 7.41 2.59
CA SER A 130 9.60 6.50 3.13
C SER A 130 10.14 5.56 2.06
N GLY A 131 11.38 5.08 2.22
CA GLY A 131 12.07 4.31 1.20
C GLY A 131 11.29 3.08 0.66
N PRO A 132 10.72 2.22 1.52
CA PRO A 132 9.93 1.09 1.05
C PRO A 132 8.67 1.48 0.28
N ILE A 133 7.93 2.49 0.77
CA ILE A 133 6.72 2.98 0.09
C ILE A 133 7.08 3.64 -1.25
N ARG A 134 8.12 4.45 -1.26
CA ARG A 134 8.63 5.10 -2.48
C ARG A 134 8.94 4.09 -3.58
N ARG A 135 9.61 2.98 -3.28
CA ARG A 135 9.93 1.96 -4.27
C ARG A 135 8.70 1.32 -4.89
N ARG A 136 7.67 1.04 -4.07
CA ARG A 136 6.39 0.50 -4.56
C ARG A 136 5.63 1.49 -5.44
N VAL A 137 5.56 2.76 -5.01
CA VAL A 137 4.91 3.82 -5.81
C VAL A 137 5.65 4.04 -7.12
N ALA A 138 6.98 4.10 -7.10
CA ALA A 138 7.78 4.24 -8.31
C ALA A 138 7.53 3.10 -9.31
N ALA A 139 7.51 1.85 -8.82
CA ALA A 139 7.21 0.68 -9.65
C ALA A 139 5.81 0.75 -10.28
N ALA A 140 4.80 1.14 -9.50
CA ALA A 140 3.42 1.29 -9.98
C ALA A 140 3.29 2.40 -11.04
N VAL A 141 3.97 3.52 -10.86
CA VAL A 141 3.97 4.65 -11.80
C VAL A 141 4.71 4.32 -13.10
N GLN A 142 5.80 3.55 -13.02
CA GLN A 142 6.54 3.10 -14.21
C GLN A 142 5.75 2.09 -15.07
N HIS A 143 4.83 1.34 -14.44
CA HIS A 143 4.01 0.33 -15.11
C HIS A 143 2.51 0.59 -14.90
N PRO A 144 1.96 1.70 -15.42
CA PRO A 144 0.63 2.18 -15.05
C PRO A 144 -0.52 1.26 -15.50
N ARG A 145 -0.27 0.30 -16.39
CA ARG A 145 -1.26 -0.67 -16.86
C ARG A 145 -1.02 -2.10 -16.35
N GLY A 146 0.08 -2.31 -15.64
CA GLY A 146 0.52 -3.63 -15.17
C GLY A 146 0.34 -3.84 -13.68
N LEU A 147 0.67 -5.05 -13.27
CA LEU A 147 0.89 -5.44 -11.88
C LEU A 147 2.39 -5.74 -11.72
N THR A 148 3.02 -5.10 -10.76
CA THR A 148 4.44 -5.32 -10.45
C THR A 148 4.58 -6.15 -9.18
N TYR A 149 5.38 -7.21 -9.24
CA TYR A 149 5.80 -7.97 -8.08
C TYR A 149 7.22 -7.57 -7.68
N LEU A 150 7.40 -7.27 -6.40
CA LEU A 150 8.68 -6.88 -5.81
C LEU A 150 9.06 -7.81 -4.65
N GLU A 151 10.36 -7.93 -4.41
CA GLU A 151 10.90 -8.48 -3.17
C GLU A 151 11.87 -7.46 -2.54
N ASP A 152 11.58 -7.06 -1.30
CA ASP A 152 12.28 -5.95 -0.61
C ASP A 152 12.36 -4.65 -1.45
N GLY A 153 11.30 -4.38 -2.23
CA GLY A 153 11.21 -3.22 -3.11
C GLY A 153 12.02 -3.31 -4.40
N GLN A 154 12.50 -4.50 -4.76
CA GLN A 154 13.26 -4.74 -6.00
C GLN A 154 12.46 -5.66 -6.93
N PRO A 155 12.45 -5.39 -8.25
CA PRO A 155 11.89 -6.32 -9.21
C PRO A 155 12.60 -7.67 -9.16
N VAL A 156 11.83 -8.75 -9.25
CA VAL A 156 12.38 -10.09 -9.38
C VAL A 156 12.81 -10.28 -10.84
N ARG A 157 14.10 -10.47 -11.05
CA ARG A 157 14.64 -10.84 -12.37
C ARG A 157 14.47 -12.33 -12.56
N GLY A 158 13.47 -12.72 -13.34
CA GLY A 158 13.30 -14.09 -13.79
C GLY A 158 14.09 -14.37 -15.07
N PRO A 159 14.30 -15.64 -15.44
CA PRO A 159 14.98 -16.02 -16.69
C PRO A 159 14.19 -15.62 -17.96
N MET A 160 13.04 -14.99 -17.81
CA MET A 160 12.19 -14.51 -18.92
C MET A 160 12.42 -13.04 -19.28
N ASP A 161 13.27 -12.32 -18.52
CA ASP A 161 13.54 -10.89 -18.79
C ASP A 161 14.60 -10.65 -19.89
N ASP A 162 15.18 -11.70 -20.45
CA ASP A 162 16.20 -11.61 -21.51
C ASP A 162 15.62 -11.62 -22.94
N ARG A 163 14.33 -11.38 -23.09
CA ARG A 163 13.71 -11.19 -24.42
C ARG A 163 13.50 -9.70 -24.69
N SER A 164 14.58 -9.06 -25.07
CA SER A 164 14.52 -7.80 -25.84
C SER A 164 14.25 -8.07 -27.33
#